data_511b55b1908933acc1ab855916c31a2e
#
_entry.id   511b55b1908933acc1ab855916c31a2e
#
_cell.length_a   1.000
_cell.length_b   1.000
_cell.length_c   1.000
_cell.angle_alpha   90.00
_cell.angle_beta   90.00
_cell.angle_gamma   90.00
#
_symmetry.space_group_name_H-M   'P 1'
#
loop_
_entity.id
_entity.type
_entity.pdbx_description
1 polymer ?
#
loop_
_entity_poly.entity_id
_entity_poly.type
_entity_poly.pdbx_seq_one_letter_code
_entity_poly.pdbx_strand_id
1 'polypeptide(L)'
;PGTSTPDGRAIGFETEAFAISDCMNYIKPPVYTIGVGQAFGLGAMLLASGEKGHRSALPNASIMLHQPRSMARGQASDIAIKAREVMANRKTATQMLSEACGKPYDEVLEDSSRTFYMSPDDAVEYGLIDKVLRSSKKDDVVAPAFLDALSMGSQSQTNRQSLYED
;
A
#
# COMPACT_ATOMS: atom_id res chain seq x y z
N PRO A 1 2.43 4.96 -10.71
CA PRO A 1 2.91 5.32 -12.02
C PRO A 1 3.37 4.04 -12.69
N GLY A 2 2.88 3.77 -13.91
CA GLY A 2 3.35 2.64 -14.68
C GLY A 2 4.86 2.72 -14.80
N THR A 3 5.57 1.67 -14.42
CA THR A 3 6.99 1.58 -14.64
C THR A 3 7.21 1.55 -16.14
N SER A 4 8.03 2.44 -16.62
CA SER A 4 8.48 2.39 -18.02
C SER A 4 9.70 1.47 -18.08
N THR A 5 9.77 0.61 -19.10
CA THR A 5 11.03 -0.02 -19.46
C THR A 5 12.06 1.03 -19.83
N PRO A 6 13.40 0.72 -19.83
CA PRO A 6 14.42 1.62 -20.32
C PRO A 6 14.13 2.15 -21.74
N ASP A 7 13.35 1.41 -22.53
CA ASP A 7 12.91 1.78 -23.88
C ASP A 7 11.67 2.70 -23.91
N GLY A 8 11.22 3.20 -22.74
CA GLY A 8 10.07 4.10 -22.64
C GLY A 8 8.70 3.44 -22.84
N ARG A 9 8.63 2.10 -22.87
CA ARG A 9 7.35 1.39 -22.93
C ARG A 9 6.69 1.41 -21.55
N ALA A 10 5.46 1.90 -21.46
CA ALA A 10 4.65 1.72 -20.29
C ALA A 10 4.29 0.24 -20.14
N ILE A 11 4.75 -0.41 -19.07
CA ILE A 11 4.32 -1.76 -18.71
C ILE A 11 3.12 -1.58 -17.81
N GLY A 12 1.96 -2.05 -18.24
CA GLY A 12 0.79 -2.19 -17.37
C GLY A 12 1.02 -3.39 -16.46
N PHE A 13 0.98 -3.17 -15.14
CA PHE A 13 1.06 -4.23 -14.13
C PHE A 13 -0.33 -4.53 -13.56
N GLU A 14 -1.38 -4.32 -14.35
CA GLU A 14 -2.74 -4.52 -13.89
C GLU A 14 -2.96 -5.97 -13.45
N THR A 15 -2.53 -6.92 -14.27
CA THR A 15 -2.69 -8.36 -14.01
C THR A 15 -1.93 -8.79 -12.76
N GLU A 16 -0.72 -8.28 -12.55
CA GLU A 16 0.10 -8.58 -11.38
C GLU A 16 -0.52 -7.98 -10.11
N ALA A 17 -1.04 -6.78 -10.18
CA ALA A 17 -1.71 -6.16 -9.04
C ALA A 17 -3.00 -6.88 -8.67
N PHE A 18 -3.77 -7.34 -9.65
CA PHE A 18 -4.97 -8.14 -9.41
C PHE A 18 -4.61 -9.49 -8.79
N ALA A 19 -3.56 -10.16 -9.28
CA ALA A 19 -3.08 -11.42 -8.71
C ALA A 19 -2.64 -11.26 -7.25
N ILE A 20 -1.96 -10.15 -6.91
CA ILE A 20 -1.60 -9.85 -5.51
C ILE A 20 -2.86 -9.64 -4.66
N SER A 21 -3.83 -8.87 -5.16
CA SER A 21 -5.09 -8.63 -4.46
C SER A 21 -5.88 -9.93 -4.25
N ASP A 22 -5.92 -10.79 -5.26
CA ASP A 22 -6.57 -12.11 -5.15
C ASP A 22 -5.88 -12.98 -4.08
N CYS A 23 -4.54 -12.98 -4.04
CA CYS A 23 -3.80 -13.67 -3.00
C CYS A 23 -4.09 -13.11 -1.61
N MET A 24 -4.15 -11.79 -1.46
CA MET A 24 -4.51 -11.13 -0.19
C MET A 24 -5.89 -11.56 0.30
N ASN A 25 -6.85 -11.68 -0.61
CA ASN A 25 -8.22 -12.08 -0.28
C ASN A 25 -8.38 -13.60 -0.07
N TYR A 26 -7.48 -14.41 -0.65
CA TYR A 26 -7.54 -15.87 -0.55
C TYR A 26 -6.97 -16.40 0.77
N ILE A 27 -5.98 -15.76 1.34
CA ILE A 27 -5.34 -16.22 2.58
C ILE A 27 -6.24 -15.95 3.79
N LYS A 28 -6.19 -16.85 4.79
CA LYS A 28 -7.00 -16.72 6.01
C LYS A 28 -6.54 -15.62 6.96
N PRO A 29 -5.22 -15.40 7.17
CA PRO A 29 -4.75 -14.31 8.04
C PRO A 29 -5.13 -12.95 7.49
N PRO A 30 -5.53 -11.97 8.33
CA PRO A 30 -5.79 -10.61 7.89
C PRO A 30 -4.51 -9.96 7.36
N VAL A 31 -4.61 -9.26 6.25
CA VAL A 31 -3.49 -8.57 5.61
C VAL A 31 -3.49 -7.10 6.03
N TYR A 32 -2.46 -6.67 6.72
CA TYR A 32 -2.27 -5.29 7.13
C TYR A 32 -1.43 -4.56 6.08
N THR A 33 -1.89 -3.40 5.66
CA THR A 33 -1.24 -2.62 4.60
C THR A 33 -0.70 -1.31 5.13
N ILE A 34 0.50 -0.95 4.68
CA ILE A 34 1.16 0.30 5.09
C ILE A 34 1.71 1.00 3.86
N GLY A 35 1.22 2.22 3.60
CA GLY A 35 1.76 3.11 2.57
C GLY A 35 3.03 3.80 3.06
N VAL A 36 4.17 3.45 2.44
CA VAL A 36 5.47 4.05 2.73
C VAL A 36 5.96 4.79 1.49
N GLY A 37 6.11 6.11 1.58
CA GLY A 37 6.54 6.95 0.48
C GLY A 37 5.45 7.16 -0.57
N GLN A 38 5.30 6.28 -1.55
CA GLN A 38 4.37 6.46 -2.67
C GLN A 38 3.46 5.25 -2.87
N ALA A 39 2.15 5.50 -2.95
CA ALA A 39 1.15 4.52 -3.32
C ALA A 39 0.31 5.08 -4.49
N PHE A 40 0.66 4.74 -5.73
CA PHE A 40 0.06 5.34 -6.92
C PHE A 40 -0.70 4.31 -7.76
N GLY A 41 -1.88 4.68 -8.23
CA GLY A 41 -2.72 3.87 -9.10
C GLY A 41 -3.04 2.50 -8.50
N LEU A 42 -2.54 1.42 -9.10
CA LEU A 42 -2.73 0.06 -8.58
C LEU A 42 -2.06 -0.19 -7.22
N GLY A 43 -0.97 0.55 -6.91
CA GLY A 43 -0.38 0.54 -5.58
C GLY A 43 -1.33 1.12 -4.51
N ALA A 44 -2.10 2.15 -4.85
CA ALA A 44 -3.13 2.69 -3.97
C ALA A 44 -4.30 1.70 -3.81
N MET A 45 -4.66 0.99 -4.89
CA MET A 45 -5.66 -0.07 -4.85
C MET A 45 -5.24 -1.21 -3.90
N LEU A 46 -3.99 -1.68 -4.01
CA LEU A 46 -3.46 -2.71 -3.10
C LEU A 46 -3.40 -2.22 -1.64
N LEU A 47 -3.05 -0.95 -1.42
CA LEU A 47 -3.07 -0.35 -0.08
C LEU A 47 -4.50 -0.37 0.50
N ALA A 48 -5.49 -0.03 -0.31
CA ALA A 48 -6.91 -0.04 0.07
C ALA A 48 -7.49 -1.44 0.27
N SER A 49 -6.92 -2.47 -0.39
CA SER A 49 -7.36 -3.86 -0.31
C SER A 49 -6.97 -4.57 0.99
N GLY A 50 -6.26 -3.91 1.90
CA GLY A 50 -5.95 -4.45 3.22
C GLY A 50 -7.19 -4.61 4.10
N GLU A 51 -7.01 -5.32 5.23
CA GLU A 51 -8.06 -5.51 6.24
C GLU A 51 -8.54 -4.17 6.78
N LYS A 52 -9.86 -3.96 6.80
CA LYS A 52 -10.46 -2.72 7.34
C LYS A 52 -10.07 -2.51 8.80
N GLY A 53 -9.69 -1.29 9.16
CA GLY A 53 -9.13 -0.93 10.46
C GLY A 53 -7.60 -1.09 10.55
N HIS A 54 -6.98 -1.74 9.57
CA HIS A 54 -5.54 -2.04 9.54
C HIS A 54 -4.81 -1.52 8.29
N ARG A 55 -5.44 -0.61 7.55
CA ARG A 55 -4.85 0.08 6.40
C ARG A 55 -4.25 1.40 6.88
N SER A 56 -2.98 1.63 6.64
CA SER A 56 -2.28 2.79 7.21
C SER A 56 -1.33 3.44 6.20
N ALA A 57 -0.95 4.68 6.45
CA ALA A 57 0.13 5.33 5.72
C ALA A 57 1.03 6.13 6.67
N LEU A 58 2.28 6.34 6.28
CA LEU A 58 3.17 7.26 6.98
C LEU A 58 2.79 8.71 6.67
N PRO A 59 3.12 9.69 7.56
CA PRO A 59 2.64 11.08 7.43
C PRO A 59 3.10 11.81 6.16
N ASN A 60 4.21 11.37 5.58
CA ASN A 60 4.79 11.96 4.36
C ASN A 60 4.57 11.07 3.13
N ALA A 61 3.68 10.09 3.22
CA ALA A 61 3.32 9.29 2.07
C ALA A 61 2.49 10.12 1.08
N SER A 62 2.62 9.82 -0.20
CA SER A 62 1.80 10.39 -1.27
C SER A 62 0.96 9.28 -1.88
N ILE A 63 -0.34 9.51 -1.94
CA ILE A 63 -1.30 8.55 -2.49
C ILE A 63 -1.92 9.19 -3.73
N MET A 64 -2.05 8.41 -4.79
CA MET A 64 -2.60 8.94 -6.05
C MET A 64 -3.48 7.91 -6.73
N LEU A 65 -4.67 8.32 -7.11
CA LEU A 65 -5.55 7.55 -7.97
C LEU A 65 -5.40 7.98 -9.43
N HIS A 66 -5.39 7.04 -10.31
CA HIS A 66 -5.54 7.22 -11.75
C HIS A 66 -6.01 5.92 -12.39
N GLN A 67 -6.61 6.05 -13.55
CA GLN A 67 -7.04 4.89 -14.34
C GLN A 67 -5.86 4.21 -15.03
N PRO A 68 -5.95 2.88 -15.27
CA PRO A 68 -5.00 2.16 -16.08
C PRO A 68 -4.81 2.83 -17.45
N ARG A 69 -3.56 3.03 -17.83
CA ARG A 69 -3.19 3.61 -19.13
C ARG A 69 -2.36 2.62 -19.90
N SER A 70 -2.71 2.38 -21.15
CA SER A 70 -1.96 1.50 -22.04
C SER A 70 -1.71 2.17 -23.37
N MET A 71 -0.61 1.81 -24.01
CA MET A 71 -0.29 2.23 -25.36
C MET A 71 -0.39 1.00 -26.25
N ALA A 72 -1.16 1.11 -27.33
CA ALA A 72 -1.31 0.06 -28.33
C ALA A 72 -0.80 0.56 -29.69
N ARG A 73 -0.05 -0.29 -30.39
CA ARG A 73 0.42 -0.08 -31.75
C ARG A 73 0.22 -1.36 -32.56
N GLY A 74 -0.21 -1.27 -33.76
CA GLY A 74 -0.45 -2.41 -34.66
C GLY A 74 -1.60 -2.18 -35.60
N GLN A 75 -2.19 -3.25 -36.08
CA GLN A 75 -3.39 -3.19 -36.94
C GLN A 75 -4.61 -2.70 -36.12
N ALA A 76 -5.57 -2.12 -36.80
CA ALA A 76 -6.78 -1.59 -36.15
C ALA A 76 -7.53 -2.65 -35.36
N SER A 77 -7.55 -3.89 -35.81
CA SER A 77 -8.11 -5.04 -35.09
C SER A 77 -7.42 -5.29 -33.74
N ASP A 78 -6.08 -5.25 -33.73
CA ASP A 78 -5.28 -5.51 -32.52
C ASP A 78 -5.42 -4.38 -31.51
N ILE A 79 -5.48 -3.14 -32.00
CA ILE A 79 -5.75 -1.97 -31.15
C ILE A 79 -7.15 -2.09 -30.52
N ALA A 80 -8.16 -2.53 -31.26
CA ALA A 80 -9.51 -2.72 -30.74
C ALA A 80 -9.59 -3.84 -29.70
N ILE A 81 -8.82 -4.93 -29.86
CA ILE A 81 -8.73 -6.01 -28.87
C ILE A 81 -8.08 -5.49 -27.58
N LYS A 82 -6.94 -4.80 -27.70
CA LYS A 82 -6.22 -4.23 -26.56
C LYS A 82 -7.06 -3.17 -25.81
N ALA A 83 -7.80 -2.35 -26.54
CA ALA A 83 -8.70 -1.36 -25.93
C ALA A 83 -9.78 -2.03 -25.05
N ARG A 84 -10.38 -3.14 -25.51
CA ARG A 84 -11.37 -3.90 -24.71
C ARG A 84 -10.75 -4.46 -23.43
N GLU A 85 -9.54 -4.99 -23.48
CA GLU A 85 -8.82 -5.47 -22.30
C GLU A 85 -8.58 -4.36 -21.30
N VAL A 86 -8.07 -3.20 -21.74
CA VAL A 86 -7.81 -2.04 -20.86
C VAL A 86 -9.11 -1.53 -20.23
N MET A 87 -10.21 -1.50 -20.98
CA MET A 87 -11.52 -1.13 -20.42
C MET A 87 -12.03 -2.13 -19.39
N ALA A 88 -11.80 -3.43 -19.60
CA ALA A 88 -12.14 -4.45 -18.61
C ALA A 88 -11.31 -4.28 -17.33
N ASN A 89 -10.00 -4.09 -17.46
CA ASN A 89 -9.10 -3.85 -16.31
C ASN A 89 -9.46 -2.57 -15.55
N ARG A 90 -9.81 -1.50 -16.27
CA ARG A 90 -10.31 -0.26 -15.67
C ARG A 90 -11.56 -0.53 -14.82
N LYS A 91 -12.53 -1.25 -15.35
CA LYS A 91 -13.77 -1.60 -14.65
C LYS A 91 -13.47 -2.38 -13.38
N THR A 92 -12.62 -3.41 -13.46
CA THR A 92 -12.22 -4.23 -12.31
C THR A 92 -11.51 -3.41 -11.25
N ALA A 93 -10.51 -2.59 -11.62
CA ALA A 93 -9.79 -1.75 -10.67
C ALA A 93 -10.70 -0.73 -9.97
N THR A 94 -11.64 -0.11 -10.71
CA THR A 94 -12.60 0.84 -10.14
C THR A 94 -13.56 0.14 -9.18
N GLN A 95 -14.02 -1.07 -9.52
CA GLN A 95 -14.88 -1.87 -8.67
C GLN A 95 -14.19 -2.22 -7.34
N MET A 96 -12.95 -2.70 -7.40
CA MET A 96 -12.16 -3.04 -6.21
C MET A 96 -11.93 -1.81 -5.31
N LEU A 97 -11.62 -0.65 -5.89
CA LEU A 97 -11.49 0.60 -5.15
C LEU A 97 -12.80 1.04 -4.50
N SER A 98 -13.92 0.95 -5.24
CA SER A 98 -15.26 1.28 -4.74
C SER A 98 -15.61 0.44 -3.51
N GLU A 99 -15.39 -0.87 -3.57
CA GLU A 99 -15.63 -1.81 -2.47
C GLU A 99 -14.71 -1.53 -1.27
N ALA A 100 -13.43 -1.27 -1.53
CA ALA A 100 -12.44 -0.99 -0.50
C ALA A 100 -12.70 0.34 0.23
N CYS A 101 -13.04 1.40 -0.52
CA CYS A 101 -13.32 2.73 0.04
C CYS A 101 -14.74 2.86 0.57
N GLY A 102 -15.68 2.00 0.15
CA GLY A 102 -17.10 2.10 0.50
C GLY A 102 -17.82 3.25 -0.21
N LYS A 103 -17.28 3.69 -1.37
CA LYS A 103 -17.85 4.76 -2.19
C LYS A 103 -18.59 4.19 -3.41
N PRO A 104 -19.59 4.94 -3.96
CA PRO A 104 -20.25 4.55 -5.19
C PRO A 104 -19.26 4.40 -6.35
N TYR A 105 -19.48 3.39 -7.20
CA TYR A 105 -18.64 3.13 -8.38
C TYR A 105 -18.45 4.35 -9.27
N ASP A 106 -19.52 5.10 -9.54
CA ASP A 106 -19.50 6.25 -10.45
C ASP A 106 -18.65 7.42 -9.87
N GLU A 107 -18.67 7.62 -8.55
CA GLU A 107 -17.83 8.61 -7.87
C GLU A 107 -16.34 8.25 -8.01
N VAL A 108 -15.97 7.01 -7.71
CA VAL A 108 -14.58 6.55 -7.83
C VAL A 108 -14.11 6.57 -9.29
N LEU A 109 -15.01 6.28 -10.23
CA LEU A 109 -14.74 6.35 -11.66
C LEU A 109 -14.44 7.78 -12.12
N GLU A 110 -15.18 8.76 -11.63
CA GLU A 110 -14.99 10.17 -11.92
C GLU A 110 -13.69 10.69 -11.30
N ASP A 111 -13.46 10.44 -10.00
CA ASP A 111 -12.26 10.85 -9.27
C ASP A 111 -10.98 10.29 -9.91
N SER A 112 -10.99 9.02 -10.34
CA SER A 112 -9.86 8.39 -10.99
C SER A 112 -9.69 8.76 -12.47
N SER A 113 -10.65 9.46 -13.09
CA SER A 113 -10.61 9.84 -14.51
C SER A 113 -9.41 10.72 -14.84
N ARG A 114 -8.99 11.53 -13.89
CA ARG A 114 -7.76 12.32 -13.92
C ARG A 114 -6.85 11.87 -12.77
N THR A 115 -5.60 12.33 -12.81
CA THR A 115 -4.67 12.09 -11.71
C THR A 115 -5.13 12.83 -10.46
N PHE A 116 -5.50 12.09 -9.44
CA PHE A 116 -6.01 12.61 -8.17
C PHE A 116 -5.04 12.28 -7.03
N TYR A 117 -4.31 13.29 -6.57
CA TYR A 117 -3.37 13.16 -5.45
C TYR A 117 -4.08 13.42 -4.13
N MET A 118 -3.71 12.63 -3.13
CA MET A 118 -4.20 12.74 -1.77
C MET A 118 -3.03 12.73 -0.79
N SER A 119 -3.11 13.57 0.23
CA SER A 119 -2.31 13.41 1.45
C SER A 119 -2.81 12.18 2.24
N PRO A 120 -2.05 11.65 3.20
CA PRO A 120 -2.52 10.55 4.04
C PRO A 120 -3.80 10.89 4.82
N ASP A 121 -3.97 12.14 5.24
CA ASP A 121 -5.19 12.58 5.95
C ASP A 121 -6.40 12.60 5.01
N ASP A 122 -6.24 13.14 3.80
CA ASP A 122 -7.29 13.11 2.77
C ASP A 122 -7.66 11.66 2.39
N ALA A 123 -6.68 10.76 2.38
CA ALA A 123 -6.91 9.34 2.08
C ALA A 123 -7.70 8.62 3.18
N VAL A 124 -7.59 9.06 4.44
CA VAL A 124 -8.47 8.60 5.53
C VAL A 124 -9.89 9.10 5.31
N GLU A 125 -10.07 10.39 4.99
CA GLU A 125 -11.39 10.97 4.71
C GLU A 125 -12.04 10.33 3.48
N TYR A 126 -11.23 10.00 2.47
CA TYR A 126 -11.70 9.29 1.27
C TYR A 126 -12.13 7.84 1.57
N GLY A 127 -11.63 7.24 2.65
CA GLY A 127 -11.88 5.86 3.03
C GLY A 127 -10.90 4.85 2.43
N LEU A 128 -9.81 5.32 1.82
CA LEU A 128 -8.79 4.47 1.19
C LEU A 128 -7.90 3.79 2.23
N ILE A 129 -7.61 4.50 3.33
CA ILE A 129 -6.89 4.00 4.50
C ILE A 129 -7.66 4.31 5.78
N ASP A 130 -7.28 3.69 6.89
CA ASP A 130 -7.97 3.85 8.16
C ASP A 130 -7.25 4.79 9.13
N LYS A 131 -5.92 4.92 9.02
CA LYS A 131 -5.14 5.77 9.93
C LYS A 131 -3.80 6.22 9.37
N VAL A 132 -3.30 7.34 9.86
CA VAL A 132 -1.95 7.84 9.62
C VAL A 132 -1.06 7.48 10.80
N LEU A 133 0.05 6.76 10.54
CA LEU A 133 1.00 6.35 11.56
C LEU A 133 1.96 7.51 11.89
N ARG A 134 1.61 8.31 12.90
CA ARG A 134 2.48 9.37 13.40
C ARG A 134 3.33 8.85 14.55
N SER A 135 4.63 9.20 14.57
CA SER A 135 5.49 8.87 15.70
C SER A 135 5.04 9.64 16.94
N SER A 136 4.58 8.95 17.96
CA SER A 136 4.41 9.53 19.29
C SER A 136 5.79 9.68 19.94
N LYS A 137 6.50 10.76 19.64
CA LYS A 137 7.81 11.04 20.26
C LYS A 137 7.71 11.38 21.76
N LYS A 138 6.59 11.19 22.42
CA LYS A 138 6.39 11.63 23.80
C LYS A 138 6.12 10.55 24.83
N ASP A 139 5.63 9.39 24.50
CA ASP A 139 5.12 8.54 25.59
C ASP A 139 5.49 7.05 25.59
N ASP A 140 6.11 6.48 24.59
CA ASP A 140 6.50 5.07 24.68
C ASP A 140 7.83 4.80 23.95
N VAL A 141 8.93 5.13 24.59
CA VAL A 141 10.14 4.33 24.43
C VAL A 141 9.93 3.07 25.28
N VAL A 142 9.10 2.16 24.77
CA VAL A 142 9.24 0.77 25.17
C VAL A 142 10.58 0.34 24.55
N ALA A 143 11.60 0.40 25.41
CA ALA A 143 12.90 -0.17 25.06
C ALA A 143 12.61 -1.60 24.53
N PRO A 144 13.10 -1.97 23.35
CA PRO A 144 12.87 -3.33 22.87
C PRO A 144 13.31 -4.28 23.97
N ALA A 145 12.54 -5.31 24.24
CA ALA A 145 12.81 -6.30 25.34
C ALA A 145 14.23 -6.88 25.29
N PHE A 146 14.88 -6.76 24.14
CA PHE A 146 16.27 -7.08 23.89
C PHE A 146 17.25 -6.13 24.65
N LEU A 147 16.94 -4.83 24.81
CA LEU A 147 17.79 -3.88 25.56
C LEU A 147 17.67 -4.14 27.07
N ASP A 148 16.53 -4.56 27.55
CA ASP A 148 16.36 -5.00 28.93
C ASP A 148 17.14 -6.29 29.22
N ALA A 149 17.18 -7.23 28.26
CA ALA A 149 17.99 -8.44 28.36
C ALA A 149 19.49 -8.14 28.39
N LEU A 150 19.99 -7.13 27.67
CA LEU A 150 21.38 -6.70 27.71
C LEU A 150 21.75 -6.02 29.02
N SER A 151 20.82 -5.25 29.62
CA SER A 151 21.05 -4.61 30.93
C SER A 151 21.10 -5.64 32.07
N MET A 152 20.31 -6.70 32.01
CA MET A 152 20.35 -7.81 32.97
C MET A 152 21.63 -8.65 32.86
N GLY A 153 22.17 -8.80 31.63
CA GLY A 153 23.44 -9.52 31.41
C GLY A 153 24.66 -8.85 32.01
N SER A 154 24.66 -7.51 32.14
CA SER A 154 25.79 -6.78 32.70
C SER A 154 25.83 -6.83 34.24
N GLN A 155 24.70 -7.00 34.92
CA GLN A 155 24.64 -7.11 36.37
C GLN A 155 25.10 -8.48 36.89
N SER A 156 25.00 -9.53 36.08
CA SER A 156 25.46 -10.86 36.47
C SER A 156 26.99 -11.05 36.42
N GLN A 157 27.72 -10.17 35.72
CA GLN A 157 29.19 -10.22 35.68
C GLN A 157 29.84 -9.51 36.87
N THR A 158 29.23 -8.45 37.40
CA THR A 158 29.75 -7.72 38.55
C THR A 158 29.68 -8.55 39.84
N ASN A 159 28.71 -9.46 39.92
CA ASN A 159 28.53 -10.33 41.13
C ASN A 159 29.46 -11.57 41.12
N ARG A 160 30.19 -11.85 40.03
CA ARG A 160 31.16 -12.94 39.97
C ARG A 160 32.59 -12.52 40.36
N GLN A 161 32.90 -11.23 40.33
CA GLN A 161 34.25 -10.73 40.74
C GLN A 161 34.39 -10.59 42.26
N SER A 162 33.29 -10.45 42.99
CA SER A 162 33.33 -10.36 44.46
C SER A 162 33.48 -11.71 45.19
N LEU A 163 33.49 -12.84 44.46
CA LEU A 163 33.63 -14.18 45.06
C LEU A 163 35.06 -14.76 44.96
N TYR A 164 36.06 -13.98 44.50
CA TYR A 164 37.45 -14.41 44.36
C TYR A 164 38.44 -13.52 45.12
N GLU A 165 37.95 -12.62 45.99
CA GLU A 165 38.79 -11.82 46.90
C GLU A 165 38.45 -12.19 48.39
N ASP A 166 38.78 -13.43 48.79
CA ASP A 166 39.00 -13.86 50.16
C ASP A 166 40.00 -15.01 50.19
#